data_ec35fd3ffd2cfbe3772eb43025a984f4
#
_entry.id   ec35fd3ffd2cfbe3772eb43025a984f4
#
_cell.length_a   1.000
_cell.length_b   1.000
_cell.length_c   1.000
_cell.angle_alpha   90.00
_cell.angle_beta   90.00
_cell.angle_gamma   90.00
#
_symmetry.space_group_name_H-M   'P 1'
#
loop_
_entity.id
_entity.type
_entity.pdbx_description
1 polymer ?
#
loop_
_entity_poly.entity_id
_entity_poly.type
_entity_poly.pdbx_seq_one_letter_code
_entity_poly.pdbx_strand_id
1 'polypeptide(L)'
;MDTILASDLHFAMLCAYGGRVTCKFQVNAELKGMAMPSDTDPSRTRLVVITCVAGWLLTALGASLFGLLRAGPSSSPIPIGLALLVPLLLAGLAYARSARFRSLLLGADLRWLIGVQLWRVAGEVFLLGYARNELPASFAIPAGIGDVLVGLAAPFVAVLSAPSTRAGRRIIIGWCVVGLADLIVAVTMGVLNAPGKFGLLAGEVTTAPLLELPLSLIPTFFVPLSILLHLIVLRRTLNTSSAPARLAPAASAI
;
A
#
# COMPACT_ATOMS: atom_id res chain seq x y z
N MET A 1 3.55 -49.49 16.34
CA MET A 1 3.90 -49.31 14.91
C MET A 1 2.96 -50.07 13.98
N ASP A 2 2.05 -50.89 14.52
CA ASP A 2 1.20 -51.80 13.74
C ASP A 2 -0.25 -51.32 13.48
N THR A 3 -0.65 -50.20 14.07
CA THR A 3 -2.02 -49.65 13.90
C THR A 3 -2.18 -48.72 12.68
N ILE A 4 -1.09 -48.16 12.16
CA ILE A 4 -1.12 -47.27 10.99
C ILE A 4 -1.17 -48.07 9.69
N LEU A 5 -0.49 -49.22 9.62
CA LEU A 5 -0.50 -50.10 8.44
C LEU A 5 -1.85 -50.75 8.19
N ALA A 6 -2.63 -51.06 9.23
CA ALA A 6 -3.97 -51.62 9.10
C ALA A 6 -5.01 -50.66 8.54
N SER A 7 -4.89 -49.37 8.84
CA SER A 7 -5.79 -48.32 8.32
C SER A 7 -5.57 -48.07 6.83
N ASP A 8 -4.32 -48.14 6.37
CA ASP A 8 -4.00 -47.88 4.94
C ASP A 8 -4.44 -49.00 4.02
N LEU A 9 -4.39 -50.28 4.48
CA LEU A 9 -4.90 -51.42 3.72
C LEU A 9 -6.44 -51.42 3.64
N HIS A 10 -7.12 -51.02 4.71
CA HIS A 10 -8.59 -50.93 4.71
C HIS A 10 -9.08 -49.80 3.79
N PHE A 11 -8.34 -48.68 3.76
CA PHE A 11 -8.61 -47.54 2.89
C PHE A 11 -8.41 -47.88 1.40
N ALA A 12 -7.33 -48.60 1.07
CA ALA A 12 -7.05 -49.06 -0.28
C ALA A 12 -8.12 -50.06 -0.80
N MET A 13 -8.64 -50.90 0.07
CA MET A 13 -9.68 -51.87 -0.27
C MET A 13 -11.07 -51.24 -0.51
N LEU A 14 -11.40 -50.18 0.26
CA LEU A 14 -12.64 -49.41 0.07
C LEU A 14 -12.63 -48.57 -1.22
N CYS A 15 -11.48 -48.07 -1.63
CA CYS A 15 -11.34 -47.35 -2.91
C CYS A 15 -11.43 -48.28 -4.14
N ALA A 16 -11.10 -49.55 -3.99
CA ALA A 16 -11.16 -50.52 -5.08
C ALA A 16 -12.58 -51.08 -5.33
N TYR A 17 -13.44 -51.10 -4.32
CA TYR A 17 -14.79 -51.70 -4.38
C TYR A 17 -15.93 -50.68 -4.39
N GLY A 18 -15.73 -49.44 -3.96
CA GLY A 18 -16.75 -48.40 -3.95
C GLY A 18 -16.51 -47.40 -5.07
N GLY A 19 -17.51 -47.20 -5.91
CA GLY A 19 -17.43 -46.36 -7.10
C GLY A 19 -16.85 -44.97 -6.81
N ARG A 20 -16.24 -44.38 -7.83
CA ARG A 20 -15.48 -43.06 -7.81
C ARG A 20 -16.15 -41.89 -7.07
N VAL A 21 -17.45 -41.96 -6.82
CA VAL A 21 -18.23 -40.93 -6.15
C VAL A 21 -18.04 -40.95 -4.61
N THR A 22 -18.01 -42.14 -4.00
CA THR A 22 -17.83 -42.29 -2.55
C THR A 22 -16.42 -41.95 -2.11
N CYS A 23 -15.40 -42.29 -2.92
CA CYS A 23 -14.01 -41.92 -2.61
C CYS A 23 -13.78 -40.41 -2.65
N LYS A 24 -14.38 -39.69 -3.61
CA LYS A 24 -14.32 -38.20 -3.65
C LYS A 24 -15.01 -37.54 -2.45
N PHE A 25 -16.09 -38.14 -1.96
CA PHE A 25 -16.82 -37.58 -0.82
C PHE A 25 -16.06 -37.79 0.48
N GLN A 26 -15.40 -38.93 0.66
CA GLN A 26 -14.62 -39.27 1.85
C GLN A 26 -13.31 -38.45 1.92
N VAL A 27 -12.58 -38.31 0.80
CA VAL A 27 -11.38 -37.48 0.70
C VAL A 27 -11.71 -36.00 0.96
N ASN A 28 -12.86 -35.49 0.48
CA ASN A 28 -13.29 -34.13 0.78
C ASN A 28 -13.73 -33.94 2.24
N ALA A 29 -14.22 -34.96 2.91
CA ALA A 29 -14.59 -34.91 4.33
C ALA A 29 -13.33 -34.93 5.22
N GLU A 30 -12.33 -35.76 4.89
CA GLU A 30 -11.05 -35.77 5.62
C GLU A 30 -10.21 -34.51 5.37
N LEU A 31 -10.15 -33.99 4.13
CA LEU A 31 -9.51 -32.72 3.82
C LEU A 31 -10.19 -31.54 4.54
N LYS A 32 -11.51 -31.61 4.76
CA LYS A 32 -12.24 -30.62 5.57
C LYS A 32 -11.97 -30.76 7.08
N GLY A 33 -11.73 -31.99 7.56
CA GLY A 33 -11.36 -32.27 8.96
C GLY A 33 -9.89 -31.91 9.26
N MET A 34 -9.01 -31.95 8.26
CA MET A 34 -7.60 -31.53 8.35
C MET A 34 -7.39 -30.04 8.04
N ALA A 35 -8.45 -29.29 7.68
CA ALA A 35 -8.37 -27.85 7.66
C ALA A 35 -8.07 -27.37 9.08
N MET A 36 -6.79 -27.05 9.33
CA MET A 36 -6.38 -26.35 10.55
C MET A 36 -7.39 -25.23 10.81
N PRO A 37 -7.89 -25.08 12.04
CA PRO A 37 -8.78 -23.98 12.34
C PRO A 37 -8.05 -22.71 11.96
N SER A 38 -8.47 -22.05 10.89
CA SER A 38 -8.05 -20.71 10.55
C SER A 38 -8.72 -19.78 11.58
N ASP A 39 -8.20 -19.83 12.80
CA ASP A 39 -8.65 -19.03 13.94
C ASP A 39 -8.23 -17.57 13.75
N THR A 40 -8.61 -17.00 12.60
CA THR A 40 -8.32 -15.61 12.29
C THR A 40 -9.49 -15.00 11.55
N ASP A 41 -10.40 -14.52 12.37
CA ASP A 41 -11.45 -13.62 11.93
C ASP A 41 -10.82 -12.46 11.12
N PRO A 42 -11.14 -12.33 9.82
CA PRO A 42 -10.61 -11.25 8.98
C PRO A 42 -10.98 -9.86 9.54
N SER A 43 -11.99 -9.77 10.39
CA SER A 43 -12.39 -8.54 11.08
C SER A 43 -11.33 -8.11 12.09
N ARG A 44 -10.72 -9.04 12.84
CA ARG A 44 -9.64 -8.73 13.80
C ARG A 44 -8.41 -8.15 13.10
N THR A 45 -8.00 -8.74 11.96
CA THR A 45 -6.84 -8.23 11.23
C THR A 45 -7.12 -6.84 10.65
N ARG A 46 -8.31 -6.59 10.14
CA ARG A 46 -8.73 -5.25 9.69
C ARG A 46 -8.71 -4.24 10.82
N LEU A 47 -9.25 -4.61 11.98
CA LEU A 47 -9.25 -3.74 13.15
C LEU A 47 -7.82 -3.39 13.57
N VAL A 48 -6.90 -4.36 13.63
CA VAL A 48 -5.49 -4.12 13.95
C VAL A 48 -4.86 -3.14 12.97
N VAL A 49 -5.08 -3.29 11.65
CA VAL A 49 -4.53 -2.37 10.65
C VAL A 49 -5.10 -0.97 10.81
N ILE A 50 -6.42 -0.84 11.01
CA ILE A 50 -7.06 0.46 11.25
C ILE A 50 -6.49 1.12 12.51
N THR A 51 -6.34 0.35 13.60
CA THR A 51 -5.78 0.85 14.86
C THR A 51 -4.32 1.29 14.68
N CYS A 52 -3.50 0.53 13.93
CA CYS A 52 -2.11 0.90 13.65
C CYS A 52 -2.03 2.19 12.81
N VAL A 53 -2.87 2.33 11.78
CA VAL A 53 -2.91 3.55 10.94
C VAL A 53 -3.38 4.75 11.74
N ALA A 54 -4.43 4.59 12.56
CA ALA A 54 -4.92 5.65 13.45
C ALA A 54 -3.86 6.03 14.49
N GLY A 55 -3.22 5.05 15.13
CA GLY A 55 -2.11 5.29 16.08
C GLY A 55 -0.94 6.02 15.42
N TRP A 56 -0.60 5.66 14.18
CA TRP A 56 0.43 6.38 13.41
C TRP A 56 0.02 7.84 13.14
N LEU A 57 -1.22 8.09 12.70
CA LEU A 57 -1.73 9.45 12.50
C LEU A 57 -1.67 10.27 13.80
N LEU A 58 -2.12 9.68 14.92
CA LEU A 58 -2.07 10.33 16.23
C LEU A 58 -0.64 10.62 16.68
N THR A 59 0.31 9.72 16.39
CA THR A 59 1.74 9.93 16.68
C THR A 59 2.31 11.07 15.84
N ALA A 60 1.99 11.12 14.54
CA ALA A 60 2.42 12.20 13.65
C ALA A 60 1.83 13.56 14.09
N LEU A 61 0.54 13.56 14.44
CA LEU A 61 -0.15 14.75 14.97
C LEU A 61 0.47 15.21 16.30
N GLY A 62 0.70 14.29 17.23
CA GLY A 62 1.34 14.60 18.51
C GLY A 62 2.75 15.14 18.33
N ALA A 63 3.59 14.49 17.51
CA ALA A 63 4.94 14.96 17.21
C ALA A 63 4.94 16.41 16.66
N SER A 64 3.97 16.72 15.80
CA SER A 64 3.81 18.08 15.25
C SER A 64 3.34 19.07 16.30
N LEU A 65 2.34 18.72 17.13
CA LEU A 65 1.80 19.58 18.20
C LEU A 65 2.86 19.92 19.26
N PHE A 66 3.68 18.92 19.64
CA PHE A 66 4.76 19.12 20.62
C PHE A 66 6.04 19.74 20.01
N GLY A 67 6.00 20.10 18.72
CA GLY A 67 7.12 20.76 18.04
C GLY A 67 8.35 19.87 17.83
N LEU A 68 8.21 18.53 17.91
CA LEU A 68 9.32 17.58 17.74
C LEU A 68 9.91 17.58 16.33
N LEU A 69 9.18 18.15 15.36
CA LEU A 69 9.59 18.26 13.96
C LEU A 69 10.23 19.62 13.63
N ARG A 70 10.12 20.61 14.54
CA ARG A 70 10.62 21.96 14.29
C ARG A 70 12.13 21.95 14.11
N ALA A 71 12.55 22.52 13.00
CA ALA A 71 13.96 22.67 12.69
C ALA A 71 14.47 24.01 13.27
N GLY A 72 15.47 23.96 14.17
CA GLY A 72 16.28 25.12 14.49
C GLY A 72 17.37 25.37 13.42
N PRO A 73 18.11 26.47 13.47
CA PRO A 73 19.15 26.81 12.48
C PRO A 73 20.25 25.74 12.32
N SER A 74 20.41 24.87 13.32
CA SER A 74 21.36 23.76 13.33
C SER A 74 20.70 22.38 13.25
N SER A 75 19.38 22.31 13.02
CA SER A 75 18.65 21.05 13.11
C SER A 75 18.87 20.18 11.88
N SER A 76 18.94 18.88 12.15
CA SER A 76 19.06 17.83 11.17
C SER A 76 17.68 17.49 10.60
N PRO A 77 17.54 17.11 9.31
CA PRO A 77 16.30 16.59 8.74
C PRO A 77 16.00 15.15 9.21
N ILE A 78 16.79 14.60 10.12
CA ILE A 78 16.63 13.24 10.64
C ILE A 78 15.23 12.96 11.18
N PRO A 79 14.59 13.83 12.02
CA PRO A 79 13.26 13.53 12.56
C PRO A 79 12.22 13.33 11.47
N ILE A 80 12.20 14.17 10.44
CA ILE A 80 11.24 14.04 9.34
C ILE A 80 11.57 12.86 8.44
N GLY A 81 12.86 12.58 8.21
CA GLY A 81 13.31 11.38 7.50
C GLY A 81 12.91 10.09 8.22
N LEU A 82 13.04 10.05 9.55
CA LEU A 82 12.57 8.92 10.35
C LEU A 82 11.04 8.79 10.31
N ALA A 83 10.31 9.90 10.43
CA ALA A 83 8.85 9.89 10.34
C ALA A 83 8.34 9.36 9.00
N LEU A 84 9.10 9.56 7.91
CA LEU A 84 8.80 9.02 6.59
C LEU A 84 9.22 7.55 6.45
N LEU A 85 10.45 7.20 6.87
CA LEU A 85 11.04 5.88 6.59
C LEU A 85 10.56 4.79 7.55
N VAL A 86 10.37 5.10 8.85
CA VAL A 86 10.01 4.08 9.85
C VAL A 86 8.69 3.40 9.52
N PRO A 87 7.60 4.10 9.16
CA PRO A 87 6.35 3.44 8.78
C PRO A 87 6.50 2.55 7.54
N LEU A 88 7.29 2.97 6.55
CA LEU A 88 7.57 2.19 5.34
C LEU A 88 8.31 0.89 5.68
N LEU A 89 9.34 0.97 6.52
CA LEU A 89 10.12 -0.19 6.97
C LEU A 89 9.27 -1.15 7.80
N LEU A 90 8.47 -0.63 8.74
CA LEU A 90 7.58 -1.45 9.57
C LEU A 90 6.52 -2.15 8.73
N ALA A 91 5.89 -1.44 7.78
CA ALA A 91 4.92 -2.04 6.86
C ALA A 91 5.58 -3.09 5.95
N GLY A 92 6.78 -2.82 5.43
CA GLY A 92 7.57 -3.77 4.63
C GLY A 92 7.93 -5.02 5.43
N LEU A 93 8.36 -4.86 6.69
CA LEU A 93 8.67 -5.96 7.60
C LEU A 93 7.41 -6.78 7.93
N ALA A 94 6.29 -6.12 8.24
CA ALA A 94 5.02 -6.78 8.48
C ALA A 94 4.55 -7.56 7.24
N TYR A 95 4.71 -6.98 6.04
CA TYR A 95 4.41 -7.66 4.78
C TYR A 95 5.30 -8.90 4.56
N ALA A 96 6.58 -8.82 4.88
CA ALA A 96 7.51 -9.92 4.72
C ALA A 96 7.25 -11.06 5.73
N ARG A 97 6.95 -10.71 6.99
CA ARG A 97 6.85 -11.65 8.11
C ARG A 97 5.44 -12.21 8.33
N SER A 98 4.38 -11.49 7.96
CA SER A 98 3.00 -11.87 8.24
C SER A 98 2.23 -12.23 6.96
N ALA A 99 1.96 -13.52 6.78
CA ALA A 99 1.11 -14.00 5.69
C ALA A 99 -0.33 -13.42 5.79
N ARG A 100 -0.82 -13.20 7.02
CA ARG A 100 -2.14 -12.60 7.29
C ARG A 100 -2.21 -11.16 6.84
N PHE A 101 -1.21 -10.34 7.22
CA PHE A 101 -1.11 -8.94 6.79
C PHE A 101 -1.02 -8.84 5.26
N ARG A 102 -0.20 -9.69 4.65
CA ARG A 102 -0.07 -9.78 3.19
C ARG A 102 -1.39 -10.15 2.50
N SER A 103 -2.12 -11.16 3.01
CA SER A 103 -3.41 -11.56 2.44
C SER A 103 -4.46 -10.46 2.59
N LEU A 104 -4.47 -9.73 3.70
CA LEU A 104 -5.36 -8.57 3.89
C LEU A 104 -5.09 -7.48 2.87
N LEU A 105 -3.82 -7.07 2.71
CA LEU A 105 -3.44 -6.02 1.77
C LEU A 105 -3.72 -6.42 0.31
N LEU A 106 -3.39 -7.67 -0.04
CA LEU A 106 -3.66 -8.19 -1.38
C LEU A 106 -5.14 -8.53 -1.61
N GLY A 107 -5.94 -8.69 -0.58
CA GLY A 107 -7.39 -8.90 -0.65
C GLY A 107 -8.22 -7.60 -0.69
N ALA A 108 -7.65 -6.44 -0.38
CA ALA A 108 -8.36 -5.17 -0.38
C ALA A 108 -8.88 -4.82 -1.78
N ASP A 109 -10.00 -4.11 -1.90
CA ASP A 109 -10.51 -3.70 -3.21
C ASP A 109 -9.52 -2.74 -3.90
N LEU A 110 -9.12 -3.10 -5.14
CA LEU A 110 -8.16 -2.32 -5.91
C LEU A 110 -8.67 -0.92 -6.25
N ARG A 111 -9.98 -0.81 -6.52
CA ARG A 111 -10.61 0.47 -6.84
C ARG A 111 -10.55 1.43 -5.66
N TRP A 112 -10.78 0.91 -4.45
CA TRP A 112 -10.64 1.70 -3.22
C TRP A 112 -9.20 2.14 -2.98
N LEU A 113 -8.21 1.23 -3.16
CA LEU A 113 -6.79 1.57 -2.97
C LEU A 113 -6.31 2.66 -3.93
N ILE A 114 -6.83 2.65 -5.17
CA ILE A 114 -6.54 3.69 -6.18
C ILE A 114 -7.33 4.95 -5.85
N GLY A 115 -8.66 4.82 -5.66
CA GLY A 115 -9.56 5.97 -5.49
C GLY A 115 -9.26 6.82 -4.26
N VAL A 116 -8.79 6.20 -3.17
CA VAL A 116 -8.41 6.96 -1.97
C VAL A 116 -7.26 7.94 -2.22
N GLN A 117 -6.45 7.73 -3.26
CA GLN A 117 -5.39 8.68 -3.64
C GLN A 117 -5.90 10.02 -4.18
N LEU A 118 -7.23 10.17 -4.36
CA LEU A 118 -7.87 11.46 -4.66
C LEU A 118 -7.51 12.54 -3.62
N TRP A 119 -7.23 12.17 -2.36
CA TRP A 119 -6.79 13.10 -1.33
C TRP A 119 -5.58 13.94 -1.75
N ARG A 120 -4.73 13.43 -2.68
CA ARG A 120 -3.54 14.14 -3.18
C ARG A 120 -3.87 15.45 -3.88
N VAL A 121 -5.13 15.65 -4.29
CA VAL A 121 -5.59 16.95 -4.80
C VAL A 121 -5.36 18.05 -3.76
N ALA A 122 -5.37 17.73 -2.46
CA ALA A 122 -4.98 18.66 -1.41
C ALA A 122 -3.53 19.17 -1.52
N GLY A 123 -2.69 18.59 -2.39
CA GLY A 123 -1.37 19.13 -2.74
C GLY A 123 -1.43 20.51 -3.40
N GLU A 124 -2.61 20.99 -3.82
CA GLU A 124 -2.83 22.39 -4.21
C GLU A 124 -2.38 23.38 -3.13
N VAL A 125 -2.38 22.97 -1.87
CA VAL A 125 -1.89 23.78 -0.74
C VAL A 125 -0.44 24.25 -0.94
N PHE A 126 0.38 23.47 -1.65
CA PHE A 126 1.75 23.85 -1.99
C PHE A 126 1.78 25.01 -2.99
N LEU A 127 0.88 24.99 -3.98
CA LEU A 127 0.75 26.06 -4.96
C LEU A 127 0.24 27.34 -4.31
N LEU A 128 -0.67 27.23 -3.35
CA LEU A 128 -1.13 28.36 -2.54
C LEU A 128 -0.01 28.92 -1.66
N GLY A 129 0.80 28.04 -1.04
CA GLY A 129 1.98 28.44 -0.27
C GLY A 129 3.01 29.20 -1.13
N TYR A 130 3.24 28.75 -2.37
CA TYR A 130 4.07 29.46 -3.34
C TYR A 130 3.48 30.84 -3.67
N ALA A 131 2.19 30.92 -3.98
CA ALA A 131 1.53 32.19 -4.31
C ALA A 131 1.57 33.21 -3.18
N ARG A 132 1.72 32.74 -1.91
CA ARG A 132 1.88 33.58 -0.72
C ARG A 132 3.32 33.86 -0.32
N ASN A 133 4.30 33.42 -1.11
CA ASN A 133 5.74 33.44 -0.78
C ASN A 133 6.09 32.69 0.54
N GLU A 134 5.31 31.67 0.90
CA GLU A 134 5.55 30.84 2.08
C GLU A 134 6.36 29.56 1.73
N LEU A 135 6.33 29.13 0.46
CA LEU A 135 7.05 27.96 -0.05
C LEU A 135 7.85 28.28 -1.32
N PRO A 136 9.05 27.72 -1.48
CA PRO A 136 9.88 27.96 -2.66
C PRO A 136 9.28 27.31 -3.92
N ALA A 137 9.36 28.00 -5.06
CA ALA A 137 8.85 27.55 -6.35
C ALA A 137 9.43 26.19 -6.76
N SER A 138 10.72 25.97 -6.50
CA SER A 138 11.45 24.74 -6.83
C SER A 138 10.87 23.49 -6.15
N PHE A 139 10.23 23.63 -5.01
CA PHE A 139 9.48 22.59 -4.32
C PHE A 139 7.99 22.62 -4.67
N ALA A 140 7.35 23.76 -4.49
CA ALA A 140 5.90 23.86 -4.48
C ALA A 140 5.25 23.57 -5.85
N ILE A 141 5.90 24.01 -6.94
CA ILE A 141 5.37 23.82 -8.29
C ILE A 141 5.38 22.34 -8.69
N PRO A 142 6.53 21.62 -8.68
CA PRO A 142 6.53 20.22 -9.07
C PRO A 142 5.71 19.35 -8.12
N ALA A 143 5.82 19.53 -6.80
CA ALA A 143 5.07 18.74 -5.83
C ALA A 143 3.55 19.00 -5.91
N GLY A 144 3.12 20.26 -6.00
CA GLY A 144 1.71 20.60 -6.07
C GLY A 144 1.04 20.16 -7.36
N ILE A 145 1.68 20.40 -8.52
CA ILE A 145 1.12 19.99 -9.82
C ILE A 145 1.08 18.46 -9.90
N GLY A 146 2.16 17.76 -9.50
CA GLY A 146 2.22 16.32 -9.55
C GLY A 146 1.17 15.66 -8.66
N ASP A 147 1.04 16.12 -7.41
CA ASP A 147 0.01 15.66 -6.48
C ASP A 147 -1.40 15.83 -7.04
N VAL A 148 -1.73 17.03 -7.55
CA VAL A 148 -3.05 17.32 -8.12
C VAL A 148 -3.34 16.42 -9.34
N LEU A 149 -2.38 16.28 -10.26
CA LEU A 149 -2.57 15.46 -11.46
C LEU A 149 -2.76 13.98 -11.12
N VAL A 150 -1.92 13.43 -10.24
CA VAL A 150 -2.03 12.02 -9.81
C VAL A 150 -3.32 11.79 -9.02
N GLY A 151 -3.70 12.73 -8.15
CA GLY A 151 -4.94 12.69 -7.39
C GLY A 151 -6.19 12.74 -8.27
N LEU A 152 -6.26 13.68 -9.20
CA LEU A 152 -7.39 13.79 -10.13
C LEU A 152 -7.50 12.59 -11.08
N ALA A 153 -6.36 11.99 -11.48
CA ALA A 153 -6.37 10.78 -12.31
C ALA A 153 -6.87 9.54 -11.55
N ALA A 154 -6.74 9.49 -10.22
CA ALA A 154 -7.06 8.31 -9.42
C ALA A 154 -8.48 7.77 -9.63
N PRO A 155 -9.58 8.53 -9.54
CA PRO A 155 -10.92 8.01 -9.75
C PRO A 155 -11.13 7.47 -11.17
N PHE A 156 -10.54 8.10 -12.18
CA PHE A 156 -10.63 7.62 -13.57
C PHE A 156 -9.89 6.30 -13.74
N VAL A 157 -8.69 6.17 -13.20
CA VAL A 157 -7.93 4.91 -13.21
C VAL A 157 -8.69 3.82 -12.45
N ALA A 158 -9.30 4.14 -11.31
CA ALA A 158 -10.05 3.18 -10.50
C ALA A 158 -11.29 2.63 -11.22
N VAL A 159 -11.99 3.46 -11.99
CA VAL A 159 -13.24 3.08 -12.66
C VAL A 159 -13.01 2.50 -14.06
N LEU A 160 -12.13 3.14 -14.85
CA LEU A 160 -11.96 2.82 -16.27
C LEU A 160 -10.94 1.72 -16.54
N SER A 161 -10.06 1.40 -15.57
CA SER A 161 -8.98 0.45 -15.78
C SER A 161 -9.28 -0.92 -15.17
N ALA A 162 -9.55 -1.91 -16.00
CA ALA A 162 -9.72 -3.30 -15.56
C ALA A 162 -8.35 -4.00 -15.47
N PRO A 163 -7.93 -4.50 -14.29
CA PRO A 163 -6.62 -5.16 -14.11
C PRO A 163 -6.52 -6.50 -14.86
N SER A 164 -7.66 -7.06 -15.30
CA SER A 164 -7.72 -8.27 -16.10
C SER A 164 -7.32 -8.06 -17.57
N THR A 165 -7.41 -6.83 -18.09
CA THR A 165 -7.01 -6.49 -19.45
C THR A 165 -5.57 -6.02 -19.50
N ARG A 166 -4.86 -6.27 -20.62
CA ARG A 166 -3.49 -5.79 -20.83
C ARG A 166 -3.42 -4.25 -20.80
N ALA A 167 -4.40 -3.58 -21.40
CA ALA A 167 -4.47 -2.12 -21.45
C ALA A 167 -4.70 -1.53 -20.04
N GLY A 168 -5.73 -2.00 -19.32
CA GLY A 168 -6.03 -1.53 -17.97
C GLY A 168 -4.87 -1.73 -17.00
N ARG A 169 -4.18 -2.90 -17.09
CA ARG A 169 -3.00 -3.15 -16.28
C ARG A 169 -1.85 -2.17 -16.58
N ARG A 170 -1.58 -1.86 -17.85
CA ARG A 170 -0.56 -0.86 -18.24
C ARG A 170 -0.89 0.52 -17.70
N ILE A 171 -2.16 0.93 -17.77
CA ILE A 171 -2.63 2.21 -17.22
C ILE A 171 -2.40 2.26 -15.72
N ILE A 172 -2.80 1.23 -14.96
CA ILE A 172 -2.61 1.17 -13.50
C ILE A 172 -1.12 1.22 -13.15
N ILE A 173 -0.28 0.44 -13.84
CA ILE A 173 1.18 0.43 -13.61
C ILE A 173 1.77 1.80 -13.93
N GLY A 174 1.44 2.40 -15.08
CA GLY A 174 1.91 3.72 -15.48
C GLY A 174 1.53 4.79 -14.46
N TRP A 175 0.28 4.80 -14.00
CA TRP A 175 -0.19 5.71 -12.95
C TRP A 175 0.56 5.50 -11.63
N CYS A 176 0.82 4.26 -11.21
CA CYS A 176 1.63 3.97 -10.02
C CYS A 176 3.07 4.48 -10.16
N VAL A 177 3.69 4.28 -11.32
CA VAL A 177 5.07 4.74 -11.58
C VAL A 177 5.15 6.26 -11.53
N VAL A 178 4.22 6.94 -12.20
CA VAL A 178 4.14 8.41 -12.18
C VAL A 178 3.91 8.92 -10.75
N GLY A 179 2.96 8.32 -10.00
CA GLY A 179 2.67 8.74 -8.63
C GLY A 179 3.84 8.50 -7.66
N LEU A 180 4.60 7.41 -7.83
CA LEU A 180 5.81 7.17 -7.02
C LEU A 180 6.94 8.13 -7.41
N ALA A 181 7.14 8.38 -8.70
CA ALA A 181 8.14 9.33 -9.18
C ALA A 181 7.88 10.74 -8.65
N ASP A 182 6.63 11.16 -8.68
CA ASP A 182 6.20 12.45 -8.14
C ASP A 182 6.48 12.55 -6.63
N LEU A 183 6.15 11.54 -5.84
CA LEU A 183 6.48 11.50 -4.40
C LEU A 183 7.99 11.56 -4.14
N ILE A 184 8.80 10.91 -4.97
CA ILE A 184 10.27 11.00 -4.89
C ILE A 184 10.73 12.43 -5.18
N VAL A 185 10.19 13.06 -6.21
CA VAL A 185 10.51 14.47 -6.54
C VAL A 185 10.10 15.38 -5.40
N ALA A 186 8.88 15.24 -4.87
CA ALA A 186 8.38 16.06 -3.77
C ALA A 186 9.26 15.94 -2.51
N VAL A 187 9.62 14.72 -2.11
CA VAL A 187 10.51 14.49 -0.95
C VAL A 187 11.90 15.06 -1.21
N THR A 188 12.46 14.81 -2.39
CA THR A 188 13.79 15.31 -2.75
C THR A 188 13.83 16.84 -2.75
N MET A 189 12.89 17.49 -3.42
CA MET A 189 12.81 18.95 -3.45
C MET A 189 12.49 19.53 -2.07
N GLY A 190 11.68 18.84 -1.26
CA GLY A 190 11.41 19.20 0.12
C GLY A 190 12.69 19.27 0.97
N VAL A 191 13.56 18.26 0.83
CA VAL A 191 14.86 18.22 1.54
C VAL A 191 15.84 19.25 0.98
N LEU A 192 15.95 19.37 -0.35
CA LEU A 192 16.87 20.32 -0.98
C LEU A 192 16.55 21.79 -0.68
N ASN A 193 15.30 22.11 -0.38
CA ASN A 193 14.85 23.45 0.01
C ASN A 193 14.63 23.58 1.53
N ALA A 194 15.03 22.59 2.34
CA ALA A 194 14.88 22.63 3.78
C ALA A 194 15.81 23.69 4.43
N PRO A 195 15.43 24.27 5.57
CA PRO A 195 16.36 25.13 6.31
C PRO A 195 17.57 24.31 6.81
N GLY A 196 18.74 24.93 6.84
CA GLY A 196 19.98 24.33 7.37
C GLY A 196 20.87 23.66 6.32
N LYS A 197 21.80 22.80 6.76
CA LYS A 197 22.94 22.30 5.96
C LYS A 197 22.54 21.42 4.76
N PHE A 198 21.36 20.82 4.77
CA PHE A 198 20.85 19.93 3.72
C PHE A 198 20.05 20.66 2.64
N GLY A 199 19.69 21.91 2.89
CA GLY A 199 18.98 22.76 1.94
C GLY A 199 19.89 23.36 0.88
N LEU A 200 20.40 22.51 -0.02
CA LEU A 200 21.33 22.95 -1.07
C LEU A 200 20.71 23.96 -2.05
N LEU A 201 19.39 23.99 -2.15
CA LEU A 201 18.61 24.92 -2.98
C LEU A 201 17.86 25.96 -2.12
N ALA A 202 18.07 25.95 -0.79
CA ALA A 202 17.40 26.85 0.12
C ALA A 202 17.82 28.31 -0.15
N GLY A 203 16.84 29.17 -0.44
CA GLY A 203 16.99 30.62 -0.56
C GLY A 203 16.42 31.33 0.66
N GLU A 204 15.89 32.54 0.45
CA GLU A 204 15.19 33.28 1.50
C GLU A 204 13.92 32.55 1.97
N VAL A 205 13.21 31.90 1.03
CA VAL A 205 12.03 31.08 1.31
C VAL A 205 12.46 29.61 1.32
N THR A 206 12.06 28.88 2.36
CA THR A 206 12.41 27.47 2.56
C THR A 206 11.17 26.60 2.75
N THR A 207 11.35 25.29 2.85
CA THR A 207 10.29 24.35 3.20
C THR A 207 10.03 24.23 4.71
N ALA A 208 10.48 25.18 5.52
CA ALA A 208 10.21 25.22 6.97
C ALA A 208 8.72 25.07 7.34
N PRO A 209 7.74 25.62 6.60
CA PRO A 209 6.33 25.43 6.90
C PRO A 209 5.88 23.96 6.87
N LEU A 210 6.59 23.07 6.15
CA LEU A 210 6.31 21.63 6.16
C LEU A 210 6.64 20.94 7.50
N LEU A 211 7.23 21.64 8.44
CA LEU A 211 7.54 21.14 9.78
C LEU A 211 6.49 21.57 10.82
N GLU A 212 5.49 22.34 10.39
CA GLU A 212 4.43 22.87 11.23
C GLU A 212 3.05 22.41 10.77
N LEU A 213 2.10 22.31 11.71
CA LEU A 213 0.72 21.96 11.38
C LEU A 213 0.05 23.07 10.56
N PRO A 214 -0.81 22.68 9.61
CA PRO A 214 -1.22 21.32 9.25
C PRO A 214 -0.26 20.61 8.27
N LEU A 215 0.69 21.34 7.66
CA LEU A 215 1.52 20.85 6.56
C LEU A 215 2.45 19.70 6.96
N SER A 216 2.85 19.62 8.22
CA SER A 216 3.74 18.55 8.73
C SER A 216 3.14 17.14 8.65
N LEU A 217 1.81 17.02 8.60
CA LEU A 217 1.15 15.72 8.38
C LEU A 217 1.41 15.17 6.97
N ILE A 218 1.72 16.03 6.00
CA ILE A 218 1.96 15.58 4.63
C ILE A 218 3.21 14.69 4.59
N PRO A 219 4.43 15.15 4.98
CA PRO A 219 5.62 14.30 4.93
C PRO A 219 5.64 13.20 5.99
N THR A 220 4.94 13.33 7.13
CA THR A 220 5.03 12.37 8.23
C THR A 220 3.97 11.28 8.20
N PHE A 221 2.86 11.52 7.52
CA PHE A 221 1.76 10.55 7.42
C PHE A 221 1.31 10.31 5.97
N PHE A 222 0.92 11.35 5.25
CA PHE A 222 0.28 11.19 3.95
C PHE A 222 1.23 10.72 2.85
N VAL A 223 2.46 11.21 2.78
CA VAL A 223 3.46 10.77 1.80
C VAL A 223 3.80 9.29 1.98
N PRO A 224 4.24 8.80 3.16
CA PRO A 224 4.54 7.38 3.32
C PRO A 224 3.30 6.49 3.16
N LEU A 225 2.10 6.95 3.55
CA LEU A 225 0.86 6.23 3.26
C LEU A 225 0.61 6.08 1.75
N SER A 226 0.79 7.17 0.98
CA SER A 226 0.65 7.13 -0.48
C SER A 226 1.66 6.20 -1.14
N ILE A 227 2.91 6.21 -0.70
CA ILE A 227 3.94 5.27 -1.18
C ILE A 227 3.47 3.83 -0.95
N LEU A 228 3.02 3.50 0.27
CA LEU A 228 2.52 2.16 0.59
C LEU A 228 1.35 1.75 -0.30
N LEU A 229 0.37 2.64 -0.50
CA LEU A 229 -0.79 2.39 -1.35
C LEU A 229 -0.38 2.13 -2.80
N HIS A 230 0.50 2.95 -3.38
CA HIS A 230 1.03 2.71 -4.74
C HIS A 230 1.76 1.37 -4.85
N LEU A 231 2.59 1.01 -3.86
CA LEU A 231 3.31 -0.27 -3.85
C LEU A 231 2.35 -1.47 -3.76
N ILE A 232 1.29 -1.38 -2.95
CA ILE A 232 0.27 -2.43 -2.84
C ILE A 232 -0.48 -2.59 -4.16
N VAL A 233 -0.94 -1.47 -4.77
CA VAL A 233 -1.62 -1.47 -6.06
C VAL A 233 -0.74 -2.08 -7.14
N LEU A 234 0.52 -1.66 -7.21
CA LEU A 234 1.50 -2.16 -8.18
C LEU A 234 1.71 -3.67 -8.00
N ARG A 235 1.95 -4.14 -6.77
CA ARG A 235 2.16 -5.56 -6.48
C ARG A 235 0.96 -6.42 -6.86
N ARG A 236 -0.25 -5.96 -6.56
CA ARG A 236 -1.48 -6.67 -6.96
C ARG A 236 -1.65 -6.76 -8.46
N THR A 237 -1.45 -5.64 -9.15
CA THR A 237 -1.58 -5.56 -10.61
C THR A 237 -0.56 -6.45 -11.31
N LEU A 238 0.66 -6.56 -10.78
CA LEU A 238 1.68 -7.46 -11.31
C LEU A 238 1.33 -8.94 -11.05
N ASN A 239 0.80 -9.29 -9.89
CA ASN A 239 0.43 -10.66 -9.55
C ASN A 239 -0.76 -11.18 -10.38
N THR A 240 -1.68 -10.33 -10.80
CA THR A 240 -2.82 -10.72 -11.67
C THR A 240 -2.33 -11.23 -13.04
N SER A 241 -1.11 -10.88 -13.45
CA SER A 241 -0.49 -11.37 -14.69
C SER A 241 -0.04 -12.83 -14.65
N SER A 242 0.16 -13.39 -13.47
CA SER A 242 0.76 -14.72 -13.28
C SER A 242 -0.28 -15.84 -13.20
N ALA A 243 -1.58 -15.53 -13.23
CA ALA A 243 -2.62 -16.55 -13.27
C ALA A 243 -2.73 -17.12 -14.69
N PRO A 244 -2.44 -18.43 -14.93
CA PRO A 244 -2.65 -19.03 -16.24
C PRO A 244 -4.12 -18.92 -16.61
N ALA A 245 -4.41 -18.55 -17.86
CA ALA A 245 -5.75 -18.59 -18.41
C ALA A 245 -6.31 -19.98 -18.15
N ARG A 246 -7.32 -20.11 -17.28
CA ARG A 246 -8.04 -21.36 -17.11
C ARG A 246 -8.59 -21.71 -18.50
N LEU A 247 -8.03 -22.75 -19.08
CA LEU A 247 -8.58 -23.37 -20.29
C LEU A 247 -10.07 -23.58 -20.04
N ALA A 248 -10.90 -22.89 -20.79
CA ALA A 248 -12.33 -23.19 -20.85
C ALA A 248 -12.45 -24.68 -21.16
N PRO A 249 -13.29 -25.46 -20.45
CA PRO A 249 -13.53 -26.83 -20.81
C PRO A 249 -14.02 -26.81 -22.26
N ALA A 250 -13.31 -27.57 -23.12
CA ALA A 250 -13.74 -27.79 -24.49
C ALA A 250 -15.16 -28.31 -24.43
N ALA A 251 -16.10 -27.55 -25.01
CA ALA A 251 -17.45 -28.01 -25.22
C ALA A 251 -17.33 -29.28 -26.07
N SER A 252 -17.62 -30.41 -25.46
CA SER A 252 -17.76 -31.69 -26.18
C SER A 252 -18.91 -31.53 -27.15
N ALA A 253 -18.56 -31.35 -28.43
CA ALA A 253 -19.49 -31.52 -29.53
C ALA A 253 -19.87 -33.02 -29.57
N ILE A 254 -21.14 -33.32 -29.38
CA ILE A 254 -21.82 -34.53 -29.87
C ILE A 254 -22.96 -34.06 -30.75
#